data_7f78cfd19de5c353561b91597dcd5b7e
#
_entry.id   7f78cfd19de5c353561b91597dcd5b7e
#
_cell.length_a   1.000
_cell.length_b   1.000
_cell.length_c   1.000
_cell.angle_alpha   90.00
_cell.angle_beta   90.00
_cell.angle_gamma   90.00
#
_symmetry.space_group_name_H-M   'P 1'
#
loop_
_entity.id
_entity.type
_entity.pdbx_description
1 polymer ?
#
loop_
_entity_poly.entity_id
_entity_poly.type
_entity_poly.pdbx_seq_one_letter_code
_entity_poly.pdbx_strand_id
1 'polypeptide(L)'
;MSKIVQAHAPCTDCGSSDALTIYEDGSFCFSCRKVRKDGEVMELEEAIKVTTKNSTLTVGQTQELKRRQISKSTAHKYSVTVLNDKHYYPYFNSWNEHVANKVRGANKSFSVEGDIRQSGLFGQQLFKKGGKYITLCEGELDALSAHEMFDSKWPCVSIKTGAAGACKDVEDNYEYLMSFENIIICFDNDKVGIENARKVAEVLSPKAKIMNMRYKDASEYLMESKQTEFSSDWWNSDSFTPDGIVAGTDLWETLIKGPEKSVVDYPFAGLNNMTYGVRKGELVTICAGTGIGKSSFLREIIYHIYGKTDENIGLMFMEESVRTTAESLMGLHLNKPLHLPDVVYEDEEYEKAFKEVLGSNRFFFFDHFGSNTIENIISRIRYLVRALGCRYIVLDHISILVSSQENSMDERKTIDSCVTKLRTLVQELGICLFMVSHLRRPSSGSHETNTADVGLNDIRGSHSIGQLSDIVIALERNGQADCIIERHTTYARVIKNRFSGLTGQCTKLYYDYDTG
;
A
#
# COMPACT_ATOMS: atom_id res chain seq x y z
N MET A 1 2.86 -29.52 -24.20
CA MET A 1 4.12 -28.97 -23.62
C MET A 1 5.06 -30.16 -23.48
N SER A 2 6.21 -30.12 -24.13
CA SER A 2 7.25 -31.14 -23.99
C SER A 2 7.80 -31.14 -22.56
N LYS A 3 8.14 -32.29 -22.06
CA LYS A 3 8.56 -32.48 -20.67
C LYS A 3 9.99 -31.94 -20.50
N ILE A 4 10.25 -31.23 -19.40
CA ILE A 4 11.60 -30.76 -19.09
C ILE A 4 12.44 -31.94 -18.68
N VAL A 5 13.57 -32.13 -19.37
CA VAL A 5 14.57 -33.16 -19.06
C VAL A 5 15.60 -32.61 -18.08
N GLN A 6 16.07 -31.38 -18.30
CA GLN A 6 17.01 -30.70 -17.43
C GLN A 6 16.78 -29.19 -17.47
N ALA A 7 16.70 -28.56 -16.32
CA ALA A 7 16.70 -27.09 -16.17
C ALA A 7 18.07 -26.62 -15.65
N HIS A 8 18.37 -25.34 -15.86
CA HIS A 8 19.58 -24.68 -15.36
C HIS A 8 20.89 -25.34 -15.88
N ALA A 9 20.92 -25.73 -17.15
CA ALA A 9 22.13 -26.24 -17.80
C ALA A 9 22.96 -25.09 -18.38
N PRO A 10 24.30 -25.29 -18.56
CA PRO A 10 25.14 -24.32 -19.22
C PRO A 10 24.85 -24.23 -20.72
N CYS A 11 24.84 -23.01 -21.26
CA CYS A 11 24.65 -22.77 -22.69
C CYS A 11 25.97 -22.60 -23.40
N THR A 12 26.24 -23.45 -24.38
CA THR A 12 27.46 -23.42 -25.18
C THR A 12 27.54 -22.25 -26.17
N ASP A 13 26.40 -21.63 -26.52
CA ASP A 13 26.32 -20.54 -27.49
C ASP A 13 26.67 -19.18 -26.89
N CYS A 14 26.26 -18.93 -25.64
CA CYS A 14 26.49 -17.64 -24.98
C CYS A 14 27.33 -17.70 -23.71
N GLY A 15 27.80 -18.91 -23.32
CA GLY A 15 28.63 -19.10 -22.13
C GLY A 15 27.89 -18.93 -20.78
N SER A 16 26.57 -18.75 -20.76
CA SER A 16 25.82 -18.72 -19.52
C SER A 16 25.91 -20.07 -18.79
N SER A 17 26.11 -20.04 -17.48
CA SER A 17 26.34 -21.25 -16.67
C SER A 17 25.01 -22.00 -16.34
N ASP A 18 23.83 -21.35 -16.45
CA ASP A 18 22.58 -21.86 -15.92
C ASP A 18 21.30 -21.48 -16.71
N ALA A 19 21.43 -20.82 -17.86
CA ALA A 19 20.29 -20.28 -18.59
C ALA A 19 19.67 -21.24 -19.63
N LEU A 20 20.21 -22.45 -19.81
CA LEU A 20 19.68 -23.42 -20.77
C LEU A 20 18.69 -24.39 -20.11
N THR A 21 17.50 -24.55 -20.72
CA THR A 21 16.57 -25.62 -20.35
C THR A 21 16.43 -26.61 -21.51
N ILE A 22 16.60 -27.89 -21.20
CA ILE A 22 16.52 -29.01 -22.14
C ILE A 22 15.19 -29.71 -21.98
N TYR A 23 14.49 -29.87 -23.09
CA TYR A 23 13.20 -30.59 -23.21
C TYR A 23 13.41 -31.90 -23.99
N GLU A 24 12.40 -32.77 -24.00
CA GLU A 24 12.46 -34.05 -24.76
C GLU A 24 12.62 -33.84 -26.26
N ASP A 25 12.20 -32.70 -26.81
CA ASP A 25 12.17 -32.37 -28.23
C ASP A 25 13.05 -31.17 -28.60
N GLY A 26 13.93 -30.69 -27.72
CA GLY A 26 14.80 -29.56 -28.00
C GLY A 26 15.36 -28.88 -26.76
N SER A 27 15.96 -27.71 -26.94
CA SER A 27 16.40 -26.88 -25.82
C SER A 27 16.23 -25.39 -26.09
N PHE A 28 16.09 -24.61 -25.00
CA PHE A 28 15.93 -23.16 -25.05
C PHE A 28 16.85 -22.48 -24.02
N CYS A 29 17.59 -21.46 -24.47
CA CYS A 29 18.41 -20.64 -23.60
C CYS A 29 17.73 -19.31 -23.27
N PHE A 30 17.47 -19.04 -21.99
CA PHE A 30 16.85 -17.80 -21.53
C PHE A 30 17.76 -16.57 -21.62
N SER A 31 19.08 -16.77 -21.72
CA SER A 31 20.06 -15.68 -21.84
C SER A 31 20.21 -15.20 -23.29
N CYS A 32 20.55 -16.09 -24.23
CA CYS A 32 20.73 -15.71 -25.64
C CYS A 32 19.50 -15.94 -26.52
N ARG A 33 18.40 -16.47 -25.96
CA ARG A 33 17.12 -16.74 -26.62
C ARG A 33 17.18 -17.70 -27.83
N LYS A 34 18.22 -18.48 -27.91
CA LYS A 34 18.37 -19.50 -28.96
C LYS A 34 17.59 -20.76 -28.64
N VAL A 35 16.93 -21.29 -29.67
CA VAL A 35 16.21 -22.58 -29.65
C VAL A 35 17.03 -23.58 -30.46
N ARG A 36 17.20 -24.81 -29.95
CA ARG A 36 17.74 -25.95 -30.70
C ARG A 36 16.67 -27.01 -30.80
N LYS A 37 16.35 -27.41 -32.00
CA LYS A 37 15.42 -28.50 -32.28
C LYS A 37 15.98 -29.37 -33.38
N ASP A 38 15.96 -30.67 -33.23
CA ASP A 38 16.50 -31.66 -34.19
C ASP A 38 17.96 -31.40 -34.61
N GLY A 39 18.78 -30.77 -33.74
CA GLY A 39 20.20 -30.49 -33.99
C GLY A 39 20.52 -29.16 -34.68
N GLU A 40 19.51 -28.40 -35.09
CA GLU A 40 19.68 -27.07 -35.68
C GLU A 40 19.51 -25.96 -34.61
N VAL A 41 20.36 -24.92 -34.71
CA VAL A 41 20.28 -23.71 -33.87
C VAL A 41 19.50 -22.68 -34.62
N MET A 42 18.39 -22.22 -34.02
CA MET A 42 17.49 -21.19 -34.58
C MET A 42 17.37 -20.01 -33.63
N GLU A 43 17.23 -18.80 -34.18
CA GLU A 43 16.79 -17.65 -33.40
C GLU A 43 15.31 -17.84 -33.00
N LEU A 44 14.91 -17.35 -31.80
CA LEU A 44 13.56 -17.53 -31.28
C LEU A 44 12.48 -17.05 -32.27
N GLU A 45 12.74 -15.94 -32.98
CA GLU A 45 11.81 -15.40 -34.00
C GLU A 45 11.66 -16.31 -35.21
N GLU A 46 12.72 -17.04 -35.62
CA GLU A 46 12.66 -18.01 -36.71
C GLU A 46 11.97 -19.30 -36.27
N ALA A 47 12.24 -19.77 -35.05
CA ALA A 47 11.57 -20.94 -34.49
C ALA A 47 10.08 -20.72 -34.32
N ILE A 48 9.65 -19.51 -33.96
CA ILE A 48 8.22 -19.12 -33.90
C ILE A 48 7.61 -19.10 -35.30
N LYS A 49 8.30 -18.56 -36.32
CA LYS A 49 7.83 -18.55 -37.72
C LYS A 49 7.67 -19.96 -38.30
N VAL A 50 8.55 -20.90 -37.93
CA VAL A 50 8.46 -22.31 -38.39
C VAL A 50 7.29 -23.03 -37.76
N THR A 51 6.98 -22.75 -36.47
CA THR A 51 5.83 -23.36 -35.76
C THR A 51 4.48 -22.77 -36.19
N THR A 52 4.44 -21.51 -36.66
CA THR A 52 3.20 -20.85 -37.08
C THR A 52 2.83 -21.06 -38.55
N LYS A 53 3.75 -21.57 -39.39
CA LYS A 53 3.55 -21.68 -40.83
C LYS A 53 2.56 -22.79 -41.29
N ASN A 54 2.06 -23.66 -40.42
CA ASN A 54 1.22 -24.81 -40.83
C ASN A 54 -0.06 -25.08 -40.01
N SER A 55 -0.58 -24.12 -39.26
CA SER A 55 -1.91 -24.28 -38.64
C SER A 55 -2.96 -23.53 -39.48
N THR A 56 -3.69 -24.24 -40.31
CA THR A 56 -4.94 -23.74 -40.88
C THR A 56 -5.89 -23.44 -39.73
N LEU A 57 -6.26 -22.15 -39.59
CA LEU A 57 -7.23 -21.75 -38.54
C LEU A 57 -8.58 -22.39 -38.85
N THR A 58 -9.20 -22.98 -37.86
CA THR A 58 -10.50 -23.65 -38.01
C THR A 58 -11.60 -22.60 -38.23
N VAL A 59 -12.40 -22.82 -39.27
CA VAL A 59 -13.58 -22.01 -39.58
C VAL A 59 -14.81 -22.90 -39.51
N GLY A 60 -15.71 -22.64 -38.58
CA GLY A 60 -17.00 -23.32 -38.44
C GLY A 60 -18.13 -22.61 -39.21
N GLN A 61 -19.36 -22.87 -38.82
CA GLN A 61 -20.54 -22.21 -39.35
C GLN A 61 -21.02 -21.09 -38.42
N THR A 62 -21.37 -19.94 -39.00
CA THR A 62 -21.99 -18.87 -38.24
C THR A 62 -23.44 -19.20 -37.93
N GLN A 63 -23.80 -19.25 -36.67
CA GLN A 63 -25.14 -19.54 -36.19
C GLN A 63 -25.49 -18.70 -34.95
N GLU A 64 -26.75 -18.69 -34.61
CA GLU A 64 -27.22 -18.10 -33.35
C GLU A 64 -26.63 -18.82 -32.15
N LEU A 65 -26.17 -18.09 -31.14
CA LEU A 65 -25.72 -18.66 -29.88
C LEU A 65 -26.91 -18.71 -28.89
N LYS A 66 -27.85 -19.63 -29.14
CA LYS A 66 -29.16 -19.71 -28.44
C LYS A 66 -29.07 -19.66 -26.92
N ARG A 67 -28.10 -20.40 -26.32
CA ARG A 67 -27.91 -20.44 -24.86
C ARG A 67 -27.48 -19.09 -24.27
N ARG A 68 -27.04 -18.16 -25.11
CA ARG A 68 -26.56 -16.83 -24.73
C ARG A 68 -27.44 -15.71 -25.28
N GLN A 69 -28.52 -16.04 -25.95
CA GLN A 69 -29.42 -15.08 -26.61
C GLN A 69 -28.72 -14.11 -27.57
N ILE A 70 -27.58 -14.53 -28.15
CA ILE A 70 -26.85 -13.74 -29.17
C ILE A 70 -27.34 -14.14 -30.53
N SER A 71 -27.84 -13.17 -31.29
CA SER A 71 -28.40 -13.38 -32.61
C SER A 71 -27.35 -13.85 -33.65
N LYS A 72 -27.83 -14.49 -34.71
CA LYS A 72 -26.98 -14.86 -35.84
C LYS A 72 -26.35 -13.65 -36.51
N SER A 73 -27.01 -12.49 -36.51
CA SER A 73 -26.48 -11.23 -37.07
C SER A 73 -25.28 -10.75 -36.30
N THR A 74 -25.33 -10.73 -34.98
CA THR A 74 -24.20 -10.34 -34.14
C THR A 74 -23.05 -11.34 -34.28
N ALA A 75 -23.32 -12.65 -34.22
CA ALA A 75 -22.31 -13.68 -34.45
C ALA A 75 -21.62 -13.54 -35.83
N HIS A 76 -22.40 -13.23 -36.88
CA HIS A 76 -21.87 -13.00 -38.23
C HIS A 76 -20.99 -11.74 -38.27
N LYS A 77 -21.44 -10.64 -37.67
CA LYS A 77 -20.69 -9.38 -37.64
C LYS A 77 -19.31 -9.55 -37.02
N TYR A 78 -19.23 -10.30 -35.92
CA TYR A 78 -17.96 -10.57 -35.26
C TYR A 78 -17.20 -11.79 -35.81
N SER A 79 -17.73 -12.39 -36.91
CA SER A 79 -17.17 -13.59 -37.55
C SER A 79 -17.05 -14.79 -36.62
N VAL A 80 -17.89 -14.85 -35.59
CA VAL A 80 -17.93 -15.96 -34.64
C VAL A 80 -18.54 -17.18 -35.29
N THR A 81 -17.86 -18.32 -35.16
CA THR A 81 -18.32 -19.57 -35.76
C THR A 81 -18.44 -20.68 -34.73
N VAL A 82 -19.24 -21.69 -35.03
CA VAL A 82 -19.44 -22.86 -34.19
C VAL A 82 -19.15 -24.12 -34.99
N LEU A 83 -18.38 -25.03 -34.39
CA LEU A 83 -18.10 -26.35 -34.93
C LEU A 83 -17.99 -27.37 -33.78
N ASN A 84 -18.72 -28.48 -33.86
CA ASN A 84 -18.72 -29.54 -32.82
C ASN A 84 -18.94 -28.96 -31.39
N ASP A 85 -19.97 -28.13 -31.22
CA ASP A 85 -20.32 -27.44 -29.97
C ASP A 85 -19.22 -26.57 -29.37
N LYS A 86 -18.18 -26.25 -30.13
CA LYS A 86 -17.13 -25.28 -29.75
C LYS A 86 -17.37 -23.95 -30.44
N HIS A 87 -17.20 -22.87 -29.70
CA HIS A 87 -17.25 -21.53 -30.24
C HIS A 87 -15.84 -21.06 -30.61
N TYR A 88 -15.68 -20.52 -31.81
CA TYR A 88 -14.43 -19.99 -32.35
C TYR A 88 -14.57 -18.47 -32.45
N TYR A 89 -13.79 -17.75 -31.68
CA TYR A 89 -13.72 -16.29 -31.66
C TYR A 89 -12.48 -15.86 -32.44
N PRO A 90 -12.64 -15.27 -33.65
CA PRO A 90 -11.50 -14.91 -34.50
C PRO A 90 -10.85 -13.61 -34.00
N TYR A 91 -9.53 -13.58 -34.09
CA TYR A 91 -8.70 -12.44 -33.76
C TYR A 91 -7.91 -11.98 -34.99
N PHE A 92 -7.85 -10.67 -35.19
CA PHE A 92 -7.26 -10.05 -36.36
C PHE A 92 -6.11 -9.14 -35.97
N ASN A 93 -5.10 -9.04 -36.85
CA ASN A 93 -3.98 -8.11 -36.66
C ASN A 93 -4.34 -6.70 -37.24
N SER A 94 -3.37 -5.77 -37.18
CA SER A 94 -3.55 -4.38 -37.67
C SER A 94 -3.78 -4.28 -39.19
N TRP A 95 -3.45 -5.32 -39.97
CA TRP A 95 -3.73 -5.42 -41.42
C TRP A 95 -5.06 -6.13 -41.73
N ASN A 96 -5.87 -6.39 -40.71
CA ASN A 96 -7.13 -7.12 -40.81
C ASN A 96 -6.97 -8.57 -41.31
N GLU A 97 -5.83 -9.20 -41.02
CA GLU A 97 -5.60 -10.61 -41.31
C GLU A 97 -6.02 -11.44 -40.08
N HIS A 98 -6.71 -12.57 -40.34
CA HIS A 98 -7.12 -13.51 -39.30
C HIS A 98 -5.90 -14.31 -38.84
N VAL A 99 -5.41 -14.03 -37.62
CA VAL A 99 -4.14 -14.56 -37.09
C VAL A 99 -4.32 -15.59 -35.96
N ALA A 100 -5.48 -15.60 -35.32
CA ALA A 100 -5.77 -16.57 -34.26
C ALA A 100 -7.28 -16.80 -34.05
N ASN A 101 -7.63 -17.96 -33.49
CA ASN A 101 -8.94 -18.23 -32.89
C ASN A 101 -8.76 -18.49 -31.39
N LYS A 102 -9.56 -17.85 -30.57
CA LYS A 102 -9.78 -18.32 -29.19
C LYS A 102 -10.98 -19.25 -29.22
N VAL A 103 -10.77 -20.48 -28.75
CA VAL A 103 -11.75 -21.57 -28.86
C VAL A 103 -12.31 -21.87 -27.48
N ARG A 104 -13.63 -21.77 -27.34
CA ARG A 104 -14.34 -22.11 -26.10
C ARG A 104 -15.07 -23.44 -26.27
N GLY A 105 -14.68 -24.42 -25.46
CA GLY A 105 -15.36 -25.73 -25.39
C GLY A 105 -16.60 -25.73 -24.48
N ALA A 106 -17.37 -26.80 -24.56
CA ALA A 106 -18.62 -26.99 -23.81
C ALA A 106 -18.44 -26.84 -22.29
N ASN A 107 -17.31 -27.30 -21.74
CA ASN A 107 -17.01 -27.28 -20.30
C ASN A 107 -16.28 -25.98 -19.85
N LYS A 108 -16.46 -24.86 -20.54
CA LYS A 108 -15.73 -23.59 -20.30
C LYS A 108 -14.21 -23.73 -20.43
N SER A 109 -13.71 -24.77 -21.11
CA SER A 109 -12.30 -24.88 -21.45
C SER A 109 -11.95 -23.88 -22.55
N PHE A 110 -10.76 -23.29 -22.48
CA PHE A 110 -10.26 -22.39 -23.52
C PHE A 110 -8.98 -22.94 -24.12
N SER A 111 -8.85 -22.79 -25.44
CA SER A 111 -7.60 -23.03 -26.16
C SER A 111 -7.43 -21.96 -27.23
N VAL A 112 -6.22 -21.83 -27.77
CA VAL A 112 -5.89 -20.84 -28.81
C VAL A 112 -5.33 -21.60 -30.02
N GLU A 113 -5.82 -21.27 -31.21
CA GLU A 113 -5.27 -21.67 -32.50
C GLU A 113 -4.58 -20.44 -33.11
N GLY A 114 -3.41 -20.59 -33.70
CA GLY A 114 -2.62 -19.49 -34.26
C GLY A 114 -1.86 -18.67 -33.21
N ASP A 115 -1.52 -17.42 -33.52
CA ASP A 115 -0.77 -16.54 -32.63
C ASP A 115 -1.58 -15.29 -32.21
N ILE A 116 -2.27 -15.40 -31.08
CA ILE A 116 -3.10 -14.32 -30.52
C ILE A 116 -2.28 -13.09 -30.09
N ARG A 117 -0.97 -13.21 -29.90
CA ARG A 117 -0.11 -12.08 -29.51
C ARG A 117 0.01 -11.04 -30.62
N GLN A 118 -0.16 -11.45 -31.89
CA GLN A 118 -0.13 -10.55 -33.05
C GLN A 118 -1.43 -9.82 -33.28
N SER A 119 -2.50 -10.14 -32.53
CA SER A 119 -3.82 -9.55 -32.72
C SER A 119 -4.05 -8.31 -31.87
N GLY A 120 -5.01 -7.49 -32.30
CA GLY A 120 -5.67 -6.48 -31.47
C GLY A 120 -6.70 -7.07 -30.51
N LEU A 121 -7.57 -6.23 -29.96
CA LEU A 121 -8.70 -6.64 -29.12
C LEU A 121 -9.73 -7.42 -29.93
N PHE A 122 -10.51 -8.28 -29.29
CA PHE A 122 -11.60 -8.97 -29.96
C PHE A 122 -12.64 -7.96 -30.49
N GLY A 123 -12.98 -8.05 -31.77
CA GLY A 123 -13.93 -7.16 -32.42
C GLY A 123 -13.34 -5.81 -32.86
N GLN A 124 -12.08 -5.51 -32.55
CA GLN A 124 -11.44 -4.22 -32.89
C GLN A 124 -11.48 -3.88 -34.39
N GLN A 125 -11.30 -4.87 -35.24
CA GLN A 125 -11.32 -4.71 -36.72
C GLN A 125 -12.66 -4.21 -37.27
N LEU A 126 -13.74 -4.31 -36.50
CA LEU A 126 -15.10 -3.91 -36.89
C LEU A 126 -15.34 -2.41 -36.76
N PHE A 127 -14.54 -1.73 -35.98
CA PHE A 127 -14.77 -0.35 -35.57
C PHE A 127 -13.56 0.53 -35.91
N LYS A 128 -13.80 1.59 -36.69
CA LYS A 128 -12.75 2.55 -37.02
C LYS A 128 -12.25 3.28 -35.76
N LYS A 129 -10.99 3.71 -35.80
CA LYS A 129 -10.43 4.61 -34.79
C LYS A 129 -11.28 5.88 -34.66
N GLY A 130 -11.49 6.30 -33.42
CA GLY A 130 -12.26 7.51 -33.09
C GLY A 130 -13.75 7.25 -32.93
N GLY A 131 -14.38 8.13 -32.18
CA GLY A 131 -15.80 8.07 -31.87
C GLY A 131 -16.10 8.55 -30.47
N LYS A 132 -17.40 8.69 -30.16
CA LYS A 132 -17.82 9.24 -28.88
C LYS A 132 -17.69 8.25 -27.71
N TYR A 133 -17.98 6.97 -27.95
CA TYR A 133 -17.96 5.92 -26.95
C TYR A 133 -17.41 4.61 -27.51
N ILE A 134 -16.71 3.86 -26.68
CA ILE A 134 -16.37 2.45 -26.88
C ILE A 134 -16.57 1.69 -25.57
N THR A 135 -17.10 0.47 -25.66
CA THR A 135 -17.23 -0.43 -24.50
C THR A 135 -16.11 -1.46 -24.54
N LEU A 136 -15.34 -1.57 -23.46
CA LEU A 136 -14.29 -2.54 -23.28
C LEU A 136 -14.76 -3.59 -22.28
N CYS A 137 -15.01 -4.81 -22.74
CA CYS A 137 -15.46 -5.95 -21.94
C CYS A 137 -14.30 -6.87 -21.54
N GLU A 138 -14.51 -7.71 -20.54
CA GLU A 138 -13.54 -8.71 -20.12
C GLU A 138 -13.50 -9.92 -21.06
N GLY A 139 -14.65 -10.38 -21.53
CA GLY A 139 -14.79 -11.56 -22.36
C GLY A 139 -15.46 -11.31 -23.72
N GLU A 140 -15.24 -12.25 -24.65
CA GLU A 140 -15.81 -12.19 -25.99
C GLU A 140 -17.34 -12.23 -25.96
N LEU A 141 -17.91 -13.08 -25.08
CA LEU A 141 -19.37 -13.17 -24.93
C LEU A 141 -19.97 -11.88 -24.40
N ASP A 142 -19.25 -11.17 -23.53
CA ASP A 142 -19.73 -9.91 -22.96
C ASP A 142 -19.71 -8.80 -24.01
N ALA A 143 -18.68 -8.76 -24.86
CA ALA A 143 -18.63 -7.84 -25.99
C ALA A 143 -19.77 -8.09 -27.00
N LEU A 144 -20.08 -9.35 -27.29
CA LEU A 144 -21.20 -9.72 -28.15
C LEU A 144 -22.54 -9.35 -27.51
N SER A 145 -22.71 -9.63 -26.21
CA SER A 145 -23.94 -9.34 -25.47
C SER A 145 -24.18 -7.84 -25.34
N ALA A 146 -23.13 -7.05 -25.01
CA ALA A 146 -23.22 -5.61 -24.99
C ALA A 146 -23.60 -5.04 -26.37
N HIS A 147 -22.99 -5.56 -27.43
CA HIS A 147 -23.31 -5.15 -28.81
C HIS A 147 -24.75 -5.47 -29.19
N GLU A 148 -25.27 -6.64 -28.82
CA GLU A 148 -26.66 -7.04 -29.03
C GLU A 148 -27.62 -6.08 -28.30
N MET A 149 -27.36 -5.79 -27.01
CA MET A 149 -28.19 -4.92 -26.17
C MET A 149 -28.20 -3.46 -26.65
N PHE A 150 -27.14 -3.01 -27.35
CA PHE A 150 -27.08 -1.67 -27.93
C PHE A 150 -27.67 -1.59 -29.33
N ASP A 151 -28.26 -2.66 -29.84
CA ASP A 151 -28.77 -2.72 -31.22
C ASP A 151 -27.70 -2.26 -32.25
N SER A 152 -26.48 -2.72 -32.03
CA SER A 152 -25.30 -2.43 -32.89
C SER A 152 -24.86 -0.95 -32.94
N LYS A 153 -25.35 -0.10 -32.05
CA LYS A 153 -25.12 1.36 -32.11
C LYS A 153 -23.70 1.76 -31.67
N TRP A 154 -23.17 1.13 -30.60
CA TRP A 154 -21.88 1.49 -30.04
C TRP A 154 -20.82 0.40 -30.26
N PRO A 155 -19.53 0.78 -30.45
CA PRO A 155 -18.42 -0.17 -30.47
C PRO A 155 -18.32 -0.95 -29.19
N CYS A 156 -18.23 -2.30 -29.29
CA CYS A 156 -17.99 -3.19 -28.17
C CYS A 156 -16.82 -4.11 -28.53
N VAL A 157 -15.80 -4.12 -27.69
CA VAL A 157 -14.59 -4.92 -27.85
C VAL A 157 -14.29 -5.65 -26.54
N SER A 158 -13.49 -6.71 -26.57
CA SER A 158 -12.99 -7.31 -25.35
C SER A 158 -11.49 -7.51 -25.36
N ILE A 159 -10.91 -7.60 -24.15
CA ILE A 159 -9.53 -8.02 -23.98
C ILE A 159 -9.37 -9.48 -24.41
N LYS A 160 -8.12 -9.87 -24.73
CA LYS A 160 -7.82 -11.22 -25.27
C LYS A 160 -7.38 -12.22 -24.21
N THR A 161 -6.75 -11.76 -23.11
CA THR A 161 -6.08 -12.64 -22.13
C THR A 161 -6.87 -12.81 -20.81
N GLY A 162 -8.05 -12.16 -20.68
CA GLY A 162 -8.83 -12.12 -19.45
C GLY A 162 -8.23 -11.18 -18.39
N ALA A 163 -8.85 -11.09 -17.22
CA ALA A 163 -8.55 -10.10 -16.20
C ALA A 163 -7.05 -9.97 -15.84
N ALA A 164 -6.34 -11.07 -15.71
CA ALA A 164 -4.92 -11.06 -15.30
C ALA A 164 -3.98 -10.39 -16.31
N GLY A 165 -4.31 -10.40 -17.60
CA GLY A 165 -3.54 -9.77 -18.68
C GLY A 165 -4.12 -8.45 -19.19
N ALA A 166 -5.20 -7.96 -18.58
CA ALA A 166 -5.98 -6.83 -19.08
C ALA A 166 -5.16 -5.56 -19.31
N CYS A 167 -4.30 -5.18 -18.35
CA CYS A 167 -3.46 -3.98 -18.50
C CYS A 167 -2.55 -4.07 -19.72
N LYS A 168 -1.92 -5.21 -19.94
CA LYS A 168 -1.04 -5.40 -21.11
C LYS A 168 -1.82 -5.34 -22.43
N ASP A 169 -2.98 -5.99 -22.49
CA ASP A 169 -3.84 -5.94 -23.68
C ASP A 169 -4.27 -4.50 -24.01
N VAL A 170 -4.54 -3.70 -22.98
CA VAL A 170 -4.89 -2.29 -23.08
C VAL A 170 -3.70 -1.44 -23.50
N GLU A 171 -2.52 -1.64 -22.91
CA GLU A 171 -1.27 -0.96 -23.28
C GLU A 171 -0.91 -1.23 -24.75
N ASP A 172 -0.99 -2.49 -25.19
CA ASP A 172 -0.72 -2.90 -26.59
C ASP A 172 -1.70 -2.23 -27.58
N ASN A 173 -2.90 -1.82 -27.12
CA ASN A 173 -3.95 -1.20 -27.95
C ASN A 173 -4.29 0.24 -27.49
N TYR A 174 -3.39 0.89 -26.75
CA TYR A 174 -3.61 2.19 -26.12
C TYR A 174 -4.04 3.28 -27.13
N GLU A 175 -3.32 3.44 -28.23
CA GLU A 175 -3.65 4.45 -29.24
C GLU A 175 -5.04 4.25 -29.86
N TYR A 176 -5.46 2.99 -30.05
CA TYR A 176 -6.79 2.69 -30.56
C TYR A 176 -7.86 3.08 -29.55
N LEU A 177 -7.75 2.65 -28.30
CA LEU A 177 -8.71 2.96 -27.25
C LEU A 177 -8.77 4.46 -26.97
N MET A 178 -7.62 5.12 -26.86
CA MET A 178 -7.53 6.55 -26.61
C MET A 178 -7.98 7.42 -27.79
N SER A 179 -8.25 6.85 -28.96
CA SER A 179 -8.87 7.58 -30.07
C SER A 179 -10.34 7.92 -29.81
N PHE A 180 -11.01 7.24 -28.87
CA PHE A 180 -12.40 7.52 -28.48
C PHE A 180 -12.45 8.63 -27.42
N GLU A 181 -13.60 9.31 -27.30
CA GLU A 181 -13.81 10.34 -26.28
C GLU A 181 -14.06 9.75 -24.89
N ASN A 182 -14.82 8.64 -24.82
CA ASN A 182 -15.16 7.92 -23.60
C ASN A 182 -14.96 6.43 -23.80
N ILE A 183 -14.30 5.80 -22.81
CA ILE A 183 -14.04 4.36 -22.80
C ILE A 183 -14.77 3.78 -21.58
N ILE A 184 -15.84 3.03 -21.84
CA ILE A 184 -16.64 2.41 -20.77
C ILE A 184 -16.09 1.02 -20.49
N ILE A 185 -15.56 0.81 -19.30
CA ILE A 185 -15.01 -0.47 -18.85
C ILE A 185 -16.13 -1.29 -18.22
N CYS A 186 -16.46 -2.40 -18.87
CA CYS A 186 -17.53 -3.33 -18.52
C CYS A 186 -16.90 -4.71 -18.21
N PHE A 187 -16.23 -4.83 -17.05
CA PHE A 187 -15.61 -6.07 -16.59
C PHE A 187 -16.52 -6.77 -15.59
N ASP A 188 -16.29 -8.06 -15.33
CA ASP A 188 -17.09 -8.87 -14.40
C ASP A 188 -17.25 -8.19 -13.04
N ASN A 189 -18.47 -8.22 -12.50
CA ASN A 189 -18.81 -7.64 -11.20
C ASN A 189 -18.44 -8.61 -10.04
N ASP A 190 -17.21 -9.11 -10.08
CA ASP A 190 -16.60 -9.85 -8.98
C ASP A 190 -15.33 -9.14 -8.48
N LYS A 191 -14.75 -9.62 -7.39
CA LYS A 191 -13.59 -8.97 -6.77
C LYS A 191 -12.42 -8.79 -7.73
N VAL A 192 -12.17 -9.78 -8.61
CA VAL A 192 -11.05 -9.77 -9.56
C VAL A 192 -11.33 -8.82 -10.72
N GLY A 193 -12.55 -8.86 -11.27
CA GLY A 193 -12.98 -7.97 -12.34
C GLY A 193 -12.96 -6.49 -11.92
N ILE A 194 -13.50 -6.18 -10.73
CA ILE A 194 -13.50 -4.81 -10.18
C ILE A 194 -12.06 -4.29 -9.97
N GLU A 195 -11.16 -5.11 -9.41
CA GLU A 195 -9.76 -4.71 -9.20
C GLU A 195 -9.04 -4.45 -10.53
N ASN A 196 -9.25 -5.31 -11.54
CA ASN A 196 -8.63 -5.13 -12.85
C ASN A 196 -9.28 -3.99 -13.65
N ALA A 197 -10.59 -3.76 -13.52
CA ALA A 197 -11.26 -2.60 -14.10
C ALA A 197 -10.62 -1.29 -13.62
N ARG A 198 -10.29 -1.16 -12.33
CA ARG A 198 -9.59 0.00 -11.78
C ARG A 198 -8.19 0.18 -12.36
N LYS A 199 -7.39 -0.90 -12.44
CA LYS A 199 -6.05 -0.86 -13.04
C LYS A 199 -6.08 -0.44 -14.50
N VAL A 200 -7.02 -0.98 -15.27
CA VAL A 200 -7.24 -0.61 -16.68
C VAL A 200 -7.70 0.84 -16.82
N ALA A 201 -8.59 1.29 -15.91
CA ALA A 201 -9.06 2.67 -15.91
C ALA A 201 -7.92 3.67 -15.60
N GLU A 202 -6.97 3.30 -14.75
CA GLU A 202 -5.79 4.10 -14.47
C GLU A 202 -4.94 4.31 -15.74
N VAL A 203 -4.71 3.23 -16.52
CA VAL A 203 -3.98 3.30 -17.80
C VAL A 203 -4.71 4.19 -18.81
N LEU A 204 -6.04 4.12 -18.87
CA LEU A 204 -6.88 4.83 -19.85
C LEU A 204 -7.39 6.20 -19.37
N SER A 205 -6.97 6.65 -18.19
CA SER A 205 -7.32 7.97 -17.67
C SER A 205 -6.84 9.10 -18.62
N PRO A 206 -7.59 10.20 -18.77
CA PRO A 206 -8.86 10.56 -18.11
C PRO A 206 -10.14 10.12 -18.86
N LYS A 207 -10.06 9.29 -19.90
CA LYS A 207 -11.20 8.93 -20.75
C LYS A 207 -11.97 7.70 -20.24
N ALA A 208 -11.41 7.00 -19.25
CA ALA A 208 -12.00 5.80 -18.68
C ALA A 208 -13.19 6.12 -17.79
N LYS A 209 -14.22 5.31 -17.92
CA LYS A 209 -15.37 5.26 -17.01
C LYS A 209 -15.62 3.81 -16.62
N ILE A 210 -15.88 3.55 -15.37
CA ILE A 210 -16.18 2.20 -14.86
C ILE A 210 -17.68 2.04 -14.75
N MET A 211 -18.19 0.99 -15.38
CA MET A 211 -19.59 0.63 -15.29
C MET A 211 -19.87 -0.14 -14.00
N ASN A 212 -20.73 0.40 -13.15
CA ASN A 212 -21.20 -0.27 -11.93
C ASN A 212 -22.39 -1.16 -12.28
N MET A 213 -22.12 -2.45 -12.48
CA MET A 213 -23.14 -3.40 -12.92
C MET A 213 -23.95 -3.96 -11.76
N ARG A 214 -25.27 -4.12 -11.98
CA ARG A 214 -26.19 -4.79 -11.03
C ARG A 214 -26.12 -6.31 -11.15
N TYR A 215 -25.72 -6.83 -12.29
CA TYR A 215 -25.55 -8.26 -12.59
C TYR A 215 -24.07 -8.59 -12.70
N LYS A 216 -23.75 -9.88 -12.82
CA LYS A 216 -22.38 -10.35 -12.82
C LYS A 216 -21.56 -9.85 -14.02
N ASP A 217 -22.11 -10.01 -15.22
CA ASP A 217 -21.46 -9.69 -16.50
C ASP A 217 -22.48 -9.24 -17.53
N ALA A 218 -22.04 -8.70 -18.67
CA ALA A 218 -22.93 -8.26 -19.73
C ALA A 218 -23.76 -9.41 -20.35
N SER A 219 -23.23 -10.61 -20.36
CA SER A 219 -23.93 -11.81 -20.84
C SER A 219 -25.13 -12.15 -19.96
N GLU A 220 -25.04 -11.96 -18.64
CA GLU A 220 -26.15 -12.19 -17.71
C GLU A 220 -27.29 -11.18 -17.94
N TYR A 221 -26.99 -9.90 -18.14
CA TYR A 221 -28.02 -8.90 -18.50
C TYR A 221 -28.82 -9.32 -19.75
N LEU A 222 -28.13 -9.81 -20.79
CA LEU A 222 -28.80 -10.24 -22.02
C LEU A 222 -29.66 -11.47 -21.77
N MET A 223 -29.13 -12.49 -21.09
CA MET A 223 -29.85 -13.75 -20.76
C MET A 223 -31.10 -13.51 -19.91
N GLU A 224 -31.06 -12.51 -19.01
CA GLU A 224 -32.16 -12.13 -18.14
C GLU A 224 -33.11 -11.09 -18.79
N SER A 225 -32.88 -10.74 -20.07
CA SER A 225 -33.66 -9.74 -20.82
C SER A 225 -33.67 -8.36 -20.14
N LYS A 226 -32.51 -7.91 -19.65
CA LYS A 226 -32.30 -6.68 -18.88
C LYS A 226 -31.61 -5.57 -19.66
N GLN A 227 -31.95 -5.40 -20.94
CA GLN A 227 -31.34 -4.40 -21.84
C GLN A 227 -31.48 -2.96 -21.32
N THR A 228 -32.63 -2.64 -20.73
CA THR A 228 -32.90 -1.31 -20.21
C THR A 228 -32.01 -0.99 -19.00
N GLU A 229 -31.87 -1.97 -18.11
CA GLU A 229 -31.00 -1.85 -16.93
C GLU A 229 -29.52 -1.76 -17.35
N PHE A 230 -29.08 -2.57 -18.32
CA PHE A 230 -27.73 -2.50 -18.88
C PHE A 230 -27.45 -1.11 -19.48
N SER A 231 -28.37 -0.59 -20.29
CA SER A 231 -28.23 0.75 -20.87
C SER A 231 -28.18 1.83 -19.79
N SER A 232 -29.01 1.72 -18.74
CA SER A 232 -29.00 2.65 -17.62
C SER A 232 -27.66 2.64 -16.88
N ASP A 233 -27.14 1.44 -16.54
CA ASP A 233 -25.86 1.31 -15.82
C ASP A 233 -24.69 1.81 -16.67
N TRP A 234 -24.74 1.58 -17.97
CA TRP A 234 -23.74 2.06 -18.92
C TRP A 234 -23.70 3.60 -19.01
N TRP A 235 -24.87 4.26 -19.10
CA TRP A 235 -24.96 5.72 -19.14
C TRP A 235 -24.57 6.38 -17.79
N ASN A 236 -24.76 5.67 -16.70
CA ASN A 236 -24.42 6.10 -15.34
C ASN A 236 -23.01 5.65 -14.92
N SER A 237 -22.15 5.23 -15.88
CA SER A 237 -20.77 4.85 -15.58
C SER A 237 -20.00 6.01 -14.97
N ASP A 238 -19.31 5.72 -13.86
CA ASP A 238 -18.53 6.71 -13.11
C ASP A 238 -17.21 7.02 -13.82
N SER A 239 -16.90 8.31 -13.98
CA SER A 239 -15.59 8.73 -14.44
C SER A 239 -14.53 8.26 -13.46
N PHE A 240 -13.52 7.57 -13.97
CA PHE A 240 -12.43 7.10 -13.12
C PHE A 240 -11.62 8.30 -12.61
N THR A 241 -11.53 8.40 -11.29
CA THR A 241 -10.63 9.33 -10.61
C THR A 241 -9.55 8.51 -9.92
N PRO A 242 -8.25 8.71 -10.23
CA PRO A 242 -7.17 8.01 -9.54
C PRO A 242 -7.24 8.19 -8.03
N ASP A 243 -6.84 7.15 -7.30
CA ASP A 243 -6.83 7.20 -5.83
C ASP A 243 -6.04 8.43 -5.33
N GLY A 244 -6.61 9.11 -4.35
CA GLY A 244 -6.01 10.32 -3.75
C GLY A 244 -6.39 11.64 -4.42
N ILE A 245 -7.15 11.64 -5.53
CA ILE A 245 -7.73 12.86 -6.13
C ILE A 245 -9.19 12.95 -5.70
N VAL A 246 -9.53 13.99 -4.94
CA VAL A 246 -10.88 14.25 -4.44
C VAL A 246 -11.39 15.56 -5.02
N ALA A 247 -12.60 15.56 -5.59
CA ALA A 247 -13.20 16.81 -6.06
C ALA A 247 -13.59 17.69 -4.86
N GLY A 248 -13.37 19.01 -4.97
CA GLY A 248 -13.71 19.95 -3.89
C GLY A 248 -15.16 19.89 -3.44
N THR A 249 -16.08 19.57 -4.36
CA THR A 249 -17.51 19.37 -4.08
C THR A 249 -17.79 18.20 -3.15
N ASP A 250 -16.96 17.17 -3.16
CA ASP A 250 -17.14 15.94 -2.38
C ASP A 250 -16.64 16.10 -0.94
N LEU A 251 -15.92 17.20 -0.66
CA LEU A 251 -15.38 17.49 0.66
C LEU A 251 -16.41 18.04 1.64
N TRP A 252 -17.62 18.41 1.20
CA TRP A 252 -18.62 19.08 2.03
C TRP A 252 -18.93 18.31 3.32
N GLU A 253 -19.21 17.02 3.23
CA GLU A 253 -19.50 16.18 4.39
C GLU A 253 -18.33 16.05 5.38
N THR A 254 -17.11 16.17 4.88
CA THR A 254 -15.90 16.16 5.70
C THR A 254 -15.69 17.51 6.38
N LEU A 255 -15.91 18.60 5.65
CA LEU A 255 -15.69 19.97 6.15
C LEU A 255 -16.71 20.39 7.22
N ILE A 256 -17.98 19.98 7.09
CA ILE A 256 -19.00 20.30 8.10
C ILE A 256 -18.76 19.60 9.46
N LYS A 257 -17.98 18.51 9.49
CA LYS A 257 -17.57 17.85 10.75
C LYS A 257 -16.58 18.71 11.54
N GLY A 258 -16.02 19.75 10.92
CA GLY A 258 -15.03 20.63 11.53
C GLY A 258 -13.65 19.99 11.67
N PRO A 259 -12.66 20.73 12.16
CA PRO A 259 -11.31 20.21 12.37
C PRO A 259 -11.31 19.09 13.42
N GLU A 260 -10.43 18.13 13.21
CA GLU A 260 -10.25 17.01 14.14
C GLU A 260 -9.79 17.54 15.51
N LYS A 261 -10.61 17.34 16.53
CA LYS A 261 -10.32 17.78 17.89
C LYS A 261 -9.27 16.84 18.50
N SER A 262 -8.51 17.37 19.48
CA SER A 262 -7.65 16.52 20.30
C SER A 262 -8.49 15.44 21.00
N VAL A 263 -7.92 14.26 21.10
CA VAL A 263 -8.57 13.14 21.82
C VAL A 263 -8.31 13.27 23.31
N VAL A 264 -7.15 13.80 23.68
CA VAL A 264 -6.71 13.98 25.07
C VAL A 264 -5.68 15.12 25.14
N ASP A 265 -5.67 15.83 26.25
CA ASP A 265 -4.68 16.85 26.53
C ASP A 265 -3.35 16.23 26.98
N TYR A 266 -2.23 16.95 26.79
CA TYR A 266 -0.98 16.64 27.48
C TYR A 266 -1.11 16.93 28.98
N PRO A 267 -0.32 16.27 29.86
CA PRO A 267 -0.32 16.59 31.30
C PRO A 267 0.22 18.00 31.59
N PHE A 268 0.82 18.66 30.60
CA PHE A 268 1.49 19.94 30.72
C PHE A 268 0.72 21.04 29.99
N ALA A 269 0.14 22.00 30.73
CA ALA A 269 -0.71 23.05 30.17
C ALA A 269 0.00 23.88 29.06
N GLY A 270 1.30 24.14 29.22
CA GLY A 270 2.07 24.88 28.21
C GLY A 270 2.15 24.18 26.85
N LEU A 271 2.22 22.82 26.85
CA LEU A 271 2.13 22.06 25.61
C LEU A 271 0.74 22.17 24.96
N ASN A 272 -0.31 22.09 25.77
CA ASN A 272 -1.69 22.21 25.27
C ASN A 272 -1.96 23.56 24.62
N ASN A 273 -1.45 24.63 25.20
CA ASN A 273 -1.57 26.00 24.64
C ASN A 273 -0.96 26.12 23.25
N MET A 274 0.08 25.35 22.94
CA MET A 274 0.74 25.38 21.63
C MET A 274 0.17 24.32 20.68
N THR A 275 -0.05 23.09 21.16
CA THR A 275 -0.38 21.95 20.31
C THR A 275 -1.87 21.66 20.23
N TYR A 276 -2.69 22.23 21.11
CA TYR A 276 -4.10 21.92 21.27
C TYR A 276 -4.36 20.43 21.62
N GLY A 277 -3.44 19.78 22.36
CA GLY A 277 -3.56 18.40 22.81
C GLY A 277 -3.02 17.37 21.80
N VAL A 278 -3.31 16.10 22.07
CA VAL A 278 -2.86 14.93 21.31
C VAL A 278 -3.94 14.51 20.31
N ARG A 279 -3.56 14.29 19.06
CA ARG A 279 -4.46 13.89 17.97
C ARG A 279 -4.06 12.55 17.38
N LYS A 280 -5.03 11.83 16.83
CA LYS A 280 -4.78 10.65 16.00
C LYS A 280 -4.17 11.09 14.64
N GLY A 281 -3.42 10.19 14.00
CA GLY A 281 -2.76 10.50 12.74
C GLY A 281 -1.51 11.37 12.87
N GLU A 282 -1.01 11.63 14.09
CA GLU A 282 0.18 12.45 14.33
C GLU A 282 1.42 11.63 14.69
N LEU A 283 2.54 12.03 14.10
CA LEU A 283 3.89 11.62 14.49
C LEU A 283 4.50 12.72 15.36
N VAL A 284 4.60 12.45 16.66
CA VAL A 284 5.18 13.36 17.66
C VAL A 284 6.61 12.90 17.99
N THR A 285 7.60 13.73 17.72
CA THR A 285 9.00 13.41 18.03
C THR A 285 9.46 14.17 19.27
N ILE A 286 10.02 13.44 20.23
CA ILE A 286 10.70 14.01 21.41
C ILE A 286 12.21 13.89 21.17
N CYS A 287 12.93 14.99 21.29
CA CYS A 287 14.37 15.00 21.15
C CYS A 287 15.05 15.68 22.37
N ALA A 288 16.17 15.11 22.80
CA ALA A 288 17.00 15.66 23.86
C ALA A 288 18.38 15.02 23.88
N GLY A 289 19.31 15.61 24.60
CA GLY A 289 20.59 15.01 24.97
C GLY A 289 20.39 13.73 25.82
N THR A 290 21.49 12.98 25.99
CA THR A 290 21.48 11.80 26.88
C THR A 290 21.25 12.22 28.34
N GLY A 291 20.46 11.44 29.07
CA GLY A 291 20.22 11.67 30.51
C GLY A 291 19.31 12.87 30.85
N ILE A 292 18.68 13.54 29.88
CA ILE A 292 17.81 14.71 30.12
C ILE A 292 16.40 14.33 30.61
N GLY A 293 16.02 13.06 30.54
CA GLY A 293 14.72 12.57 31.05
C GLY A 293 13.66 12.36 29.97
N LYS A 294 14.05 12.01 28.70
CA LYS A 294 13.12 11.71 27.61
C LYS A 294 12.09 10.64 27.96
N SER A 295 12.57 9.51 28.46
CA SER A 295 11.71 8.36 28.80
C SER A 295 10.77 8.69 29.97
N SER A 296 11.24 9.44 30.99
CA SER A 296 10.37 9.91 32.08
C SER A 296 9.29 10.86 31.59
N PHE A 297 9.65 11.81 30.73
CA PHE A 297 8.68 12.72 30.10
C PHE A 297 7.61 11.99 29.28
N LEU A 298 8.01 10.95 28.54
CA LEU A 298 7.07 10.10 27.79
C LEU A 298 6.15 9.29 28.72
N ARG A 299 6.69 8.73 29.80
CA ARG A 299 5.89 7.96 30.76
C ARG A 299 4.81 8.84 31.42
N GLU A 300 5.13 10.08 31.76
CA GLU A 300 4.15 11.05 32.26
C GLU A 300 3.01 11.28 31.24
N ILE A 301 3.34 11.48 29.97
CA ILE A 301 2.34 11.66 28.91
C ILE A 301 1.49 10.40 28.77
N ILE A 302 2.11 9.24 28.74
CA ILE A 302 1.42 7.96 28.54
C ILE A 302 0.53 7.61 29.73
N TYR A 303 1.02 7.83 30.96
CA TYR A 303 0.24 7.60 32.17
C TYR A 303 -0.95 8.56 32.26
N HIS A 304 -0.78 9.82 31.84
CA HIS A 304 -1.88 10.77 31.74
C HIS A 304 -2.92 10.34 30.71
N ILE A 305 -2.49 9.89 29.51
CA ILE A 305 -3.39 9.35 28.47
C ILE A 305 -4.15 8.14 29.01
N TYR A 306 -3.49 7.24 29.72
CA TYR A 306 -4.11 6.09 30.37
C TYR A 306 -5.22 6.51 31.34
N GLY A 307 -5.00 7.54 32.17
CA GLY A 307 -5.96 8.04 33.12
C GLY A 307 -7.14 8.84 32.51
N LYS A 308 -7.00 9.31 31.26
CA LYS A 308 -7.99 10.19 30.60
C LYS A 308 -8.76 9.52 29.47
N THR A 309 -8.34 8.36 29.01
CA THR A 309 -8.99 7.64 27.91
C THR A 309 -9.14 6.17 28.27
N ASP A 310 -9.98 5.44 27.53
CA ASP A 310 -10.10 3.98 27.62
C ASP A 310 -9.31 3.26 26.51
N GLU A 311 -8.47 3.97 25.79
CA GLU A 311 -7.72 3.45 24.65
C GLU A 311 -6.51 2.61 25.08
N ASN A 312 -6.15 1.62 24.27
CA ASN A 312 -4.99 0.76 24.49
C ASN A 312 -3.70 1.44 24.02
N ILE A 313 -2.61 1.14 24.68
CA ILE A 313 -1.30 1.78 24.52
C ILE A 313 -0.23 0.72 24.26
N GLY A 314 0.54 0.86 23.20
CA GLY A 314 1.67 0.00 22.86
C GLY A 314 3.00 0.68 23.22
N LEU A 315 3.85 -0.02 23.97
CA LEU A 315 5.10 0.48 24.51
C LEU A 315 6.28 -0.28 23.94
N MET A 316 7.13 0.42 23.20
CA MET A 316 8.34 -0.11 22.57
C MET A 316 9.54 0.69 23.08
N PHE A 317 9.91 0.49 24.38
CA PHE A 317 11.11 1.05 24.98
C PHE A 317 12.28 0.08 24.75
N MET A 318 13.15 0.41 23.80
CA MET A 318 14.18 -0.53 23.34
C MET A 318 15.52 -0.38 24.05
N GLU A 319 15.66 0.61 24.94
CA GLU A 319 16.84 0.82 25.79
C GLU A 319 16.70 0.27 27.21
N GLU A 320 15.51 -0.18 27.59
CA GLU A 320 15.27 -0.66 28.94
C GLU A 320 14.45 -1.96 28.96
N SER A 321 14.48 -2.66 30.07
CA SER A 321 13.69 -3.89 30.22
C SER A 321 12.20 -3.58 30.38
N VAL A 322 11.36 -4.53 29.96
CA VAL A 322 9.91 -4.47 30.19
C VAL A 322 9.58 -4.25 31.65
N ARG A 323 10.36 -4.90 32.56
CA ARG A 323 10.22 -4.74 34.02
C ARG A 323 10.41 -3.28 34.43
N THR A 324 11.49 -2.63 33.99
CA THR A 324 11.78 -1.23 34.33
C THR A 324 10.69 -0.29 33.85
N THR A 325 10.19 -0.50 32.64
CA THR A 325 9.07 0.28 32.12
C THR A 325 7.79 0.08 32.92
N ALA A 326 7.47 -1.16 33.26
CA ALA A 326 6.29 -1.50 34.08
C ALA A 326 6.36 -0.92 35.50
N GLU A 327 7.49 -1.10 36.19
CA GLU A 327 7.72 -0.54 37.51
C GLU A 327 7.68 1.00 37.51
N SER A 328 8.17 1.63 36.47
CA SER A 328 8.08 3.09 36.32
C SER A 328 6.64 3.59 36.17
N LEU A 329 5.79 2.89 35.40
CA LEU A 329 4.37 3.24 35.28
C LEU A 329 3.61 3.03 36.60
N MET A 330 3.88 1.93 37.29
CA MET A 330 3.33 1.70 38.62
C MET A 330 3.85 2.73 39.63
N GLY A 331 5.11 3.15 39.48
CA GLY A 331 5.73 4.19 40.27
C GLY A 331 5.03 5.53 40.14
N LEU A 332 4.65 5.95 38.94
CA LEU A 332 3.83 7.15 38.72
C LEU A 332 2.46 7.04 39.43
N HIS A 333 1.89 5.83 39.49
CA HIS A 333 0.63 5.60 40.19
C HIS A 333 0.76 5.75 41.72
N LEU A 334 1.84 5.26 42.26
CA LEU A 334 2.11 5.30 43.70
C LEU A 334 2.85 6.56 44.20
N ASN A 335 3.30 7.42 43.26
CA ASN A 335 4.25 8.51 43.53
C ASN A 335 5.52 8.00 44.27
N LYS A 336 6.06 6.88 43.81
CA LYS A 336 7.29 6.25 44.33
C LYS A 336 8.17 5.77 43.17
N PRO A 337 9.49 6.02 43.16
CA PRO A 337 10.38 5.57 42.09
C PRO A 337 10.69 4.06 42.20
N LEU A 338 9.71 3.19 41.99
CA LEU A 338 9.78 1.72 42.20
C LEU A 338 10.91 1.01 41.46
N HIS A 339 11.46 1.62 40.42
CA HIS A 339 12.59 1.09 39.65
C HIS A 339 13.94 1.24 40.39
N LEU A 340 13.96 1.96 41.52
CA LEU A 340 15.15 2.13 42.34
C LEU A 340 15.19 1.07 43.47
N PRO A 341 16.37 0.51 43.78
CA PRO A 341 16.48 -0.62 44.72
C PRO A 341 16.18 -0.28 46.19
N ASP A 342 16.34 1.00 46.58
CA ASP A 342 16.20 1.45 47.97
C ASP A 342 14.80 1.97 48.33
N VAL A 343 13.84 1.84 47.38
CA VAL A 343 12.48 2.32 47.62
C VAL A 343 11.68 1.33 48.47
N VAL A 344 11.16 1.83 49.57
CA VAL A 344 10.34 1.03 50.48
C VAL A 344 8.87 1.09 50.10
N TYR A 345 8.26 -0.07 49.91
CA TYR A 345 6.84 -0.24 49.68
C TYR A 345 6.34 -1.52 50.36
N GLU A 346 5.05 -1.56 50.67
CA GLU A 346 4.38 -2.76 51.18
C GLU A 346 3.93 -3.65 50.01
N ASP A 347 4.01 -4.97 50.15
CA ASP A 347 3.64 -5.94 49.11
C ASP A 347 2.19 -5.74 48.64
N GLU A 348 1.28 -5.40 49.56
CA GLU A 348 -0.12 -5.13 49.26
C GLU A 348 -0.30 -3.86 48.36
N GLU A 349 0.48 -2.81 48.64
CA GLU A 349 0.50 -1.57 47.85
C GLU A 349 1.01 -1.84 46.43
N TYR A 350 2.08 -2.62 46.32
CA TYR A 350 2.66 -3.01 45.03
C TYR A 350 1.68 -3.87 44.20
N GLU A 351 1.05 -4.88 44.86
CA GLU A 351 0.05 -5.73 44.20
C GLU A 351 -1.18 -4.93 43.75
N LYS A 352 -1.63 -3.97 44.54
CA LYS A 352 -2.73 -3.07 44.19
C LYS A 352 -2.38 -2.22 42.96
N ALA A 353 -1.22 -1.58 42.95
CA ALA A 353 -0.74 -0.80 41.82
C ALA A 353 -0.63 -1.66 40.55
N PHE A 354 -0.12 -2.89 40.68
CA PHE A 354 -0.09 -3.82 39.54
C PHE A 354 -1.49 -4.09 38.99
N LYS A 355 -2.48 -4.39 39.86
CA LYS A 355 -3.86 -4.67 39.43
C LYS A 355 -4.52 -3.46 38.79
N GLU A 356 -4.31 -2.27 39.34
CA GLU A 356 -4.95 -1.04 38.86
C GLU A 356 -4.31 -0.53 37.55
N VAL A 357 -3.00 -0.62 37.39
CA VAL A 357 -2.30 -0.11 36.20
C VAL A 357 -2.18 -1.19 35.12
N LEU A 358 -1.48 -2.28 35.41
CA LEU A 358 -1.16 -3.31 34.41
C LEU A 358 -2.28 -4.34 34.25
N GLY A 359 -3.00 -4.65 35.35
CA GLY A 359 -4.16 -5.55 35.32
C GLY A 359 -5.36 -5.01 34.51
N SER A 360 -5.33 -3.73 34.11
CA SER A 360 -6.31 -3.13 33.22
C SER A 360 -6.29 -3.72 31.81
N ASN A 361 -5.26 -4.47 31.42
CA ASN A 361 -5.02 -5.01 30.08
C ASN A 361 -4.96 -3.95 28.95
N ARG A 362 -4.59 -2.72 29.28
CA ARG A 362 -4.50 -1.61 28.32
C ARG A 362 -3.08 -1.26 27.91
N PHE A 363 -2.07 -1.73 28.64
CA PHE A 363 -0.66 -1.57 28.29
C PHE A 363 -0.13 -2.84 27.63
N PHE A 364 0.49 -2.70 26.47
CA PHE A 364 1.12 -3.78 25.74
C PHE A 364 2.60 -3.46 25.52
N PHE A 365 3.45 -4.31 26.01
CA PHE A 365 4.91 -4.12 26.00
C PHE A 365 5.52 -4.92 24.86
N PHE A 366 6.47 -4.31 24.16
CA PHE A 366 7.33 -5.01 23.22
C PHE A 366 8.63 -5.42 23.90
N ASP A 367 8.79 -6.71 24.13
CA ASP A 367 10.04 -7.28 24.65
C ASP A 367 10.99 -7.55 23.48
N HIS A 368 12.11 -6.82 23.44
CA HIS A 368 12.98 -6.75 22.29
C HIS A 368 14.27 -7.54 22.48
N PHE A 369 14.22 -8.82 22.41
CA PHE A 369 15.43 -9.64 22.33
C PHE A 369 15.72 -9.97 20.86
N GLY A 370 16.80 -9.38 20.29
CA GLY A 370 17.29 -9.69 18.93
C GLY A 370 17.42 -8.48 18.00
N SER A 371 17.77 -8.74 16.73
CA SER A 371 17.94 -7.70 15.70
C SER A 371 16.61 -7.04 15.36
N ASN A 372 16.55 -5.73 15.53
CA ASN A 372 15.37 -4.93 15.22
C ASN A 372 15.50 -4.32 13.83
N THR A 373 14.89 -4.95 12.84
CA THR A 373 14.72 -4.32 11.51
C THR A 373 13.48 -3.43 11.51
N ILE A 374 13.46 -2.42 10.66
CA ILE A 374 12.28 -1.53 10.53
C ILE A 374 11.03 -2.31 10.13
N GLU A 375 11.17 -3.34 9.31
CA GLU A 375 10.07 -4.21 8.89
C GLU A 375 9.45 -4.95 10.08
N ASN A 376 10.27 -5.44 11.01
CA ASN A 376 9.80 -6.06 12.24
C ASN A 376 9.03 -5.06 13.10
N ILE A 377 9.57 -3.86 13.31
CA ILE A 377 8.90 -2.81 14.08
C ILE A 377 7.55 -2.45 13.47
N ILE A 378 7.49 -2.22 12.15
CA ILE A 378 6.25 -1.94 11.43
C ILE A 378 5.23 -3.07 11.61
N SER A 379 5.68 -4.33 11.48
CA SER A 379 4.83 -5.50 11.68
C SER A 379 4.27 -5.57 13.11
N ARG A 380 5.10 -5.27 14.13
CA ARG A 380 4.68 -5.23 15.53
C ARG A 380 3.70 -4.10 15.81
N ILE A 381 3.96 -2.89 15.27
CA ILE A 381 3.01 -1.78 15.39
C ILE A 381 1.68 -2.14 14.74
N ARG A 382 1.68 -2.75 13.54
CA ARG A 382 0.43 -3.21 12.91
C ARG A 382 -0.31 -4.24 13.76
N TYR A 383 0.39 -5.15 14.40
CA TYR A 383 -0.21 -6.12 15.32
C TYR A 383 -0.81 -5.43 16.56
N LEU A 384 -0.04 -4.54 17.23
CA LEU A 384 -0.53 -3.75 18.37
C LEU A 384 -1.81 -2.98 18.05
N VAL A 385 -1.89 -2.41 16.83
CA VAL A 385 -3.04 -1.61 16.43
C VAL A 385 -4.22 -2.48 15.96
N ARG A 386 -3.98 -3.43 15.05
CA ARG A 386 -5.06 -4.19 14.41
C ARG A 386 -5.60 -5.32 15.29
N ALA A 387 -4.73 -6.00 16.02
CA ALA A 387 -5.11 -7.13 16.86
C ALA A 387 -5.43 -6.72 18.31
N LEU A 388 -4.66 -5.76 18.87
CA LEU A 388 -4.79 -5.35 20.27
C LEU A 388 -5.46 -3.98 20.44
N GLY A 389 -5.85 -3.30 19.35
CA GLY A 389 -6.61 -2.06 19.38
C GLY A 389 -5.85 -0.84 19.91
N CYS A 390 -4.52 -0.87 19.94
CA CYS A 390 -3.72 0.27 20.43
C CYS A 390 -3.92 1.50 19.55
N ARG A 391 -4.11 2.66 20.17
CA ARG A 391 -4.25 3.96 19.51
C ARG A 391 -3.07 4.89 19.75
N TYR A 392 -2.32 4.65 20.79
CA TYR A 392 -1.11 5.35 21.14
C TYR A 392 0.05 4.36 21.15
N ILE A 393 1.12 4.71 20.46
CA ILE A 393 2.33 3.89 20.39
C ILE A 393 3.52 4.74 20.81
N VAL A 394 4.41 4.18 21.61
CA VAL A 394 5.71 4.76 21.96
C VAL A 394 6.82 3.96 21.30
N LEU A 395 7.76 4.65 20.68
CA LEU A 395 8.97 4.09 20.10
C LEU A 395 10.19 4.83 20.65
N ASP A 396 10.85 4.28 21.66
CA ASP A 396 12.05 4.81 22.30
C ASP A 396 13.23 3.83 22.09
N HIS A 397 14.19 4.12 21.19
CA HIS A 397 14.33 5.23 20.24
C HIS A 397 14.69 4.72 18.82
N ILE A 398 14.45 5.56 17.82
CA ILE A 398 14.65 5.19 16.40
C ILE A 398 16.10 4.83 16.04
N SER A 399 17.10 5.39 16.71
CA SER A 399 18.52 5.17 16.36
C SER A 399 18.98 3.72 16.58
N ILE A 400 18.29 2.93 17.42
CA ILE A 400 18.60 1.50 17.61
C ILE A 400 18.37 0.70 16.32
N LEU A 401 17.43 1.12 15.48
CA LEU A 401 17.10 0.45 14.22
C LEU A 401 18.23 0.56 13.17
N VAL A 402 19.19 1.45 13.43
CA VAL A 402 20.26 1.80 12.47
C VAL A 402 21.65 1.48 12.99
N SER A 403 21.78 1.13 14.28
CA SER A 403 23.06 0.92 14.95
C SER A 403 23.87 -0.28 14.43
N SER A 404 23.28 -1.12 13.56
CA SER A 404 23.94 -2.28 12.94
C SER A 404 24.67 -1.95 11.63
N GLN A 405 24.69 -0.69 11.16
CA GLN A 405 25.32 -0.32 9.89
C GLN A 405 26.63 0.48 10.10
N GLU A 406 27.69 0.02 9.42
CA GLU A 406 29.06 0.54 9.60
C GLU A 406 29.33 1.91 8.94
N ASN A 407 28.46 2.41 8.03
CA ASN A 407 28.67 3.65 7.27
C ASN A 407 27.68 4.76 7.59
N SER A 408 28.15 5.95 7.95
CA SER A 408 27.31 7.11 8.32
C SER A 408 26.40 7.64 7.20
N MET A 409 26.71 7.42 5.93
CA MET A 409 25.84 7.78 4.79
C MET A 409 24.67 6.81 4.65
N ASP A 410 24.88 5.55 4.95
CA ASP A 410 23.83 4.54 4.94
C ASP A 410 22.92 4.67 6.16
N GLU A 411 23.45 5.11 7.32
CA GLU A 411 22.66 5.47 8.51
C GLU A 411 21.59 6.51 8.20
N ARG A 412 21.95 7.61 7.52
CA ARG A 412 20.99 8.67 7.16
C ARG A 412 19.88 8.19 6.25
N LYS A 413 20.24 7.49 5.17
CA LYS A 413 19.25 6.93 4.23
C LYS A 413 18.31 5.96 4.90
N THR A 414 18.83 5.15 5.81
CA THR A 414 18.04 4.18 6.56
C THR A 414 17.06 4.89 7.50
N ILE A 415 17.51 5.92 8.24
CA ILE A 415 16.62 6.73 9.08
C ILE A 415 15.54 7.40 8.23
N ASP A 416 15.88 7.98 7.08
CA ASP A 416 14.93 8.62 6.15
C ASP A 416 13.85 7.62 5.72
N SER A 417 14.26 6.43 5.30
CA SER A 417 13.33 5.35 4.92
C SER A 417 12.47 4.91 6.11
N CYS A 418 13.07 4.77 7.31
CA CYS A 418 12.34 4.38 8.52
C CYS A 418 11.26 5.40 8.88
N VAL A 419 11.61 6.68 8.95
CA VAL A 419 10.67 7.76 9.32
C VAL A 419 9.57 7.91 8.29
N THR A 420 9.90 7.76 6.99
CA THR A 420 8.91 7.78 5.91
C THR A 420 7.90 6.64 6.08
N LYS A 421 8.37 5.42 6.31
CA LYS A 421 7.51 4.25 6.55
C LYS A 421 6.65 4.43 7.81
N LEU A 422 7.22 4.94 8.90
CA LEU A 422 6.48 5.20 10.14
C LEU A 422 5.42 6.30 9.94
N ARG A 423 5.73 7.37 9.21
CA ARG A 423 4.76 8.43 8.91
C ARG A 423 3.58 7.91 8.08
N THR A 424 3.86 7.11 7.05
CA THR A 424 2.81 6.45 6.25
C THR A 424 1.95 5.53 7.13
N LEU A 425 2.58 4.75 8.02
CA LEU A 425 1.90 3.83 8.93
C LEU A 425 0.97 4.58 9.90
N VAL A 426 1.42 5.70 10.45
CA VAL A 426 0.64 6.56 11.36
C VAL A 426 -0.63 7.07 10.68
N GLN A 427 -0.53 7.50 9.42
CA GLN A 427 -1.69 7.94 8.63
C GLN A 427 -2.62 6.77 8.26
N GLU A 428 -2.05 5.65 7.78
CA GLU A 428 -2.80 4.44 7.41
C GLU A 428 -3.64 3.89 8.58
N LEU A 429 -3.06 3.88 9.78
CA LEU A 429 -3.69 3.28 10.95
C LEU A 429 -4.47 4.28 11.83
N GLY A 430 -4.35 5.57 11.59
CA GLY A 430 -5.01 6.62 12.37
C GLY A 430 -4.61 6.61 13.85
N ILE A 431 -3.30 6.43 14.15
CA ILE A 431 -2.75 6.35 15.50
C ILE A 431 -1.93 7.60 15.84
N CYS A 432 -1.68 7.85 17.12
CA CYS A 432 -0.62 8.76 17.55
C CYS A 432 0.64 7.96 17.88
N LEU A 433 1.76 8.29 17.21
CA LEU A 433 3.07 7.68 17.47
C LEU A 433 3.99 8.72 18.14
N PHE A 434 4.38 8.43 19.37
CA PHE A 434 5.44 9.14 20.07
C PHE A 434 6.78 8.47 19.77
N MET A 435 7.67 9.19 19.11
CA MET A 435 8.98 8.69 18.71
C MET A 435 10.07 9.49 19.41
N VAL A 436 11.08 8.79 19.96
CA VAL A 436 12.25 9.44 20.54
C VAL A 436 13.40 9.48 19.56
N SER A 437 14.10 10.60 19.53
CA SER A 437 15.35 10.77 18.79
C SER A 437 16.41 11.45 19.66
N HIS A 438 17.66 11.03 19.51
CA HIS A 438 18.80 11.70 20.13
C HIS A 438 19.19 12.96 19.36
N LEU A 439 19.89 13.86 20.06
CA LEU A 439 20.54 15.00 19.43
C LEU A 439 21.94 14.62 18.94
N ARG A 440 22.42 15.33 17.91
CA ARG A 440 23.82 15.29 17.50
C ARG A 440 24.67 15.96 18.57
N ARG A 441 25.92 15.55 18.67
CA ARG A 441 26.87 16.32 19.47
C ARG A 441 27.04 17.69 18.83
N PRO A 442 26.87 18.79 19.57
CA PRO A 442 27.05 20.13 19.03
C PRO A 442 28.52 20.35 18.64
N SER A 443 28.75 21.19 17.63
CA SER A 443 30.10 21.56 17.20
C SER A 443 30.83 22.47 18.22
N SER A 444 30.05 23.16 19.07
CA SER A 444 30.54 23.97 20.19
C SER A 444 29.51 23.94 21.32
N GLY A 445 29.96 23.90 22.57
CA GLY A 445 29.11 23.78 23.74
C GLY A 445 28.61 22.35 23.99
N SER A 446 27.64 22.20 24.87
CA SER A 446 27.01 20.93 25.19
C SER A 446 25.51 21.11 25.38
N HIS A 447 24.72 20.16 24.88
CA HIS A 447 23.27 20.11 25.16
C HIS A 447 22.99 19.79 26.64
N GLU A 448 23.97 19.22 27.33
CA GLU A 448 23.88 18.90 28.76
C GLU A 448 24.06 20.13 29.66
N THR A 449 24.64 21.20 29.14
CA THR A 449 24.85 22.48 29.86
C THR A 449 23.88 23.56 29.43
N ASN A 450 22.93 23.25 28.53
CA ASN A 450 21.94 24.18 27.96
C ASN A 450 22.58 25.49 27.41
N THR A 451 23.80 25.41 26.85
CA THR A 451 24.51 26.53 26.28
C THR A 451 24.18 26.81 24.82
N ALA A 452 23.35 25.95 24.22
CA ALA A 452 22.86 26.08 22.84
C ALA A 452 21.38 25.68 22.77
N ASP A 453 20.55 26.55 22.19
CA ASP A 453 19.16 26.25 21.88
C ASP A 453 19.08 25.07 20.92
N VAL A 454 18.19 24.12 21.19
CA VAL A 454 17.99 22.96 20.32
C VAL A 454 17.12 23.35 19.12
N GLY A 455 17.65 23.17 17.92
CA GLY A 455 16.94 23.34 16.65
C GLY A 455 16.67 22.03 15.91
N LEU A 456 15.87 22.09 14.84
CA LEU A 456 15.59 20.92 14.00
C LEU A 456 16.86 20.30 13.39
N ASN A 457 17.91 21.09 13.17
CA ASN A 457 19.18 20.63 12.59
C ASN A 457 20.04 19.82 13.59
N ASP A 458 19.73 19.92 14.88
CA ASP A 458 20.48 19.23 15.93
C ASP A 458 19.97 17.80 16.17
N ILE A 459 18.87 17.41 15.55
CA ILE A 459 18.32 16.05 15.65
C ILE A 459 19.31 15.09 14.97
N ARG A 460 19.69 14.02 15.68
CA ARG A 460 20.59 12.99 15.17
C ARG A 460 19.91 12.21 14.04
N GLY A 461 20.65 11.99 12.96
CA GLY A 461 20.26 11.16 11.83
C GLY A 461 19.95 12.02 10.61
N SER A 462 18.75 12.52 10.45
CA SER A 462 18.33 13.13 9.21
C SER A 462 17.39 14.32 9.37
N HIS A 463 17.42 15.22 8.40
CA HIS A 463 16.41 16.26 8.24
C HIS A 463 14.99 15.71 8.09
N SER A 464 14.83 14.44 7.65
CA SER A 464 13.53 13.81 7.47
C SER A 464 12.75 13.68 8.77
N ILE A 465 13.42 13.45 9.92
CA ILE A 465 12.75 13.43 11.23
C ILE A 465 12.04 14.76 11.46
N GLY A 466 12.78 15.87 11.30
CA GLY A 466 12.21 17.22 11.42
C GLY A 466 11.13 17.50 10.37
N GLN A 467 11.28 17.02 9.14
CA GLN A 467 10.33 17.27 8.05
C GLN A 467 9.04 16.44 8.18
N LEU A 468 9.14 15.17 8.54
CA LEU A 468 8.02 14.24 8.52
C LEU A 468 7.21 14.20 9.83
N SER A 469 7.82 14.60 10.98
CA SER A 469 7.09 14.76 12.24
C SER A 469 6.07 15.89 12.13
N ASP A 470 4.90 15.70 12.75
CA ASP A 470 3.89 16.76 12.85
C ASP A 470 4.21 17.73 13.99
N ILE A 471 4.68 17.21 15.11
CA ILE A 471 5.13 17.97 16.27
C ILE A 471 6.53 17.49 16.64
N VAL A 472 7.44 18.42 16.95
CA VAL A 472 8.75 18.10 17.53
C VAL A 472 8.93 18.89 18.82
N ILE A 473 9.18 18.15 19.91
CA ILE A 473 9.38 18.69 21.25
C ILE A 473 10.83 18.44 21.64
N ALA A 474 11.56 19.50 21.94
CA ALA A 474 12.91 19.42 22.49
C ALA A 474 12.86 19.56 24.01
N LEU A 475 13.66 18.75 24.71
CA LEU A 475 13.89 18.88 26.15
C LEU A 475 15.32 19.39 26.37
N GLU A 476 15.42 20.47 27.12
CA GLU A 476 16.66 21.18 27.41
C GLU A 476 16.87 21.30 28.92
N ARG A 477 18.05 20.94 29.44
CA ARG A 477 18.37 21.01 30.86
C ARG A 477 19.86 21.31 31.08
N ASN A 478 20.15 22.20 32.00
CA ASN A 478 21.53 22.41 32.49
C ASN A 478 21.84 21.46 33.66
N GLY A 479 22.29 20.24 33.32
CA GLY A 479 22.66 19.25 34.34
C GLY A 479 23.90 19.59 35.17
N GLN A 480 24.64 20.65 34.82
CA GLN A 480 25.86 21.12 35.51
C GLN A 480 25.64 22.46 36.21
N ALA A 481 24.42 22.95 36.32
CA ALA A 481 24.11 24.18 37.01
C ALA A 481 24.53 24.08 38.49
N ASP A 482 25.04 25.17 39.05
CA ASP A 482 25.38 25.23 40.47
C ASP A 482 24.14 25.18 41.38
N CYS A 483 23.07 25.82 40.92
CA CYS A 483 21.78 25.75 41.62
C CYS A 483 21.09 24.39 41.39
N ILE A 484 20.78 23.71 42.51
CA ILE A 484 20.14 22.39 42.47
C ILE A 484 18.77 22.41 41.76
N ILE A 485 18.00 23.51 41.94
CA ILE A 485 16.70 23.66 41.31
C ILE A 485 16.87 23.76 39.77
N GLU A 486 17.82 24.55 39.31
CA GLU A 486 18.11 24.68 37.88
C GLU A 486 18.61 23.36 37.31
N ARG A 487 19.48 22.65 38.01
CA ARG A 487 20.02 21.35 37.63
C ARG A 487 18.91 20.31 37.37
N HIS A 488 17.80 20.39 38.10
CA HIS A 488 16.65 19.47 38.00
C HIS A 488 15.51 20.04 37.16
N THR A 489 15.64 21.27 36.66
CA THR A 489 14.62 21.91 35.78
C THR A 489 14.91 21.61 34.32
N THR A 490 13.95 20.96 33.69
CA THR A 490 13.95 20.72 32.23
C THR A 490 12.99 21.67 31.56
N TYR A 491 13.45 22.31 30.51
CA TYR A 491 12.63 23.19 29.67
C TYR A 491 12.12 22.37 28.49
N ALA A 492 10.81 22.32 28.28
CA ALA A 492 10.22 21.77 27.08
C ALA A 492 9.98 22.89 26.07
N ARG A 493 10.43 22.69 24.84
CA ARG A 493 10.31 23.62 23.73
C ARG A 493 9.66 22.90 22.55
N VAL A 494 8.60 23.48 21.99
CA VAL A 494 8.06 23.03 20.70
C VAL A 494 8.89 23.68 19.59
N ILE A 495 9.67 22.89 18.87
CA ILE A 495 10.52 23.39 17.77
C ILE A 495 9.89 23.19 16.38
N LYS A 496 8.83 22.38 16.31
CA LYS A 496 7.98 22.26 15.12
C LYS A 496 6.56 21.91 15.54
N ASN A 497 5.60 22.54 14.88
CA ASN A 497 4.19 22.23 15.06
C ASN A 497 3.45 22.49 13.73
N ARG A 498 3.06 21.41 13.07
CA ARG A 498 2.39 21.50 11.76
C ARG A 498 0.93 21.90 11.90
N PHE A 499 0.32 21.61 13.06
CA PHE A 499 -1.09 21.88 13.30
C PHE A 499 -1.38 23.37 13.52
N SER A 500 -0.71 24.00 14.49
CA SER A 500 -0.96 25.39 14.86
C SER A 500 0.08 26.38 14.34
N GLY A 501 1.28 25.90 13.96
CA GLY A 501 2.43 26.75 13.63
C GLY A 501 3.12 27.37 14.86
N LEU A 502 2.58 27.22 16.06
CA LEU A 502 3.15 27.80 17.28
C LEU A 502 4.40 27.04 17.72
N THR A 503 5.50 27.77 17.93
CA THR A 503 6.79 27.23 18.38
C THR A 503 7.37 28.10 19.48
N GLY A 504 8.29 27.53 20.26
CA GLY A 504 8.97 28.22 21.35
C GLY A 504 8.97 27.41 22.65
N GLN A 505 9.52 27.98 23.70
CA GLN A 505 9.50 27.40 25.04
C GLN A 505 8.06 27.38 25.55
N CYS A 506 7.60 26.20 26.04
CA CYS A 506 6.20 26.01 26.41
C CYS A 506 6.00 25.68 27.89
N THR A 507 6.93 24.98 28.53
CA THR A 507 6.78 24.63 29.93
C THR A 507 8.13 24.37 30.60
N LYS A 508 8.14 24.50 31.94
CA LYS A 508 9.24 24.10 32.82
C LYS A 508 8.80 22.86 33.60
N LEU A 509 9.64 21.86 33.64
CA LEU A 509 9.41 20.59 34.32
C LEU A 509 10.46 20.43 35.39
N TYR A 510 10.04 20.03 36.56
CA TYR A 510 10.93 19.71 37.67
C TYR A 510 10.84 18.22 37.95
N TYR A 511 11.99 17.52 37.96
CA TYR A 511 12.04 16.12 38.34
C TYR A 511 12.18 15.99 39.86
N ASP A 512 11.21 15.35 40.48
CA ASP A 512 11.18 15.05 41.90
C ASP A 512 11.75 13.65 42.13
N TYR A 513 12.83 13.55 42.90
CA TYR A 513 13.51 12.29 43.14
C TYR A 513 12.78 11.41 44.14
N ASP A 514 11.95 11.99 45.01
CA ASP A 514 11.21 11.24 46.04
C ASP A 514 9.99 10.55 45.44
N THR A 515 9.42 11.13 44.41
CA THR A 515 8.20 10.60 43.73
C THR A 515 8.47 9.95 42.39
N GLY A 516 9.60 10.23 41.73
CA GLY A 516 9.94 9.71 40.42
C GLY A 516 9.22 10.40 39.27
#